data_b5dad0272d2f4c936484497bac0a3f7c
#
_entry.id   b5dad0272d2f4c936484497bac0a3f7c
#
_cell.length_a   1.000
_cell.length_b   1.000
_cell.length_c   1.000
_cell.angle_alpha   90.00
_cell.angle_beta   90.00
_cell.angle_gamma   90.00
#
_symmetry.space_group_name_H-M   'P 1'
#
loop_
_entity.id
_entity.type
_entity.pdbx_description
1 polymer ?
#
loop_
_entity_poly.entity_id
_entity_poly.type
_entity_poly.pdbx_seq_one_letter_code
_entity_poly.pdbx_strand_id
1 'polypeptide(L)'
;MPISKILIVDDSRTELAFLRDLLQKGGYTVCTAENADEAFRQLAQDRPDLILMDVVMPGQNGFQVTRSITRDPQYEGIPVIICTSKTQETDRVWGMRQGARDYVTKPIDAQDLLAKIRALG
;
A
#
# COMPACT_ATOMS: atom_id res chain seq x y z
N MET A 1 -16.19 -6.41 -5.11
CA MET A 1 -16.37 -4.97 -5.32
C MET A 1 -15.15 -4.39 -5.99
N PRO A 2 -15.32 -3.53 -6.98
CA PRO A 2 -14.18 -2.92 -7.65
C PRO A 2 -13.44 -1.98 -6.69
N ILE A 3 -12.14 -1.88 -6.88
CA ILE A 3 -11.33 -0.95 -6.13
C ILE A 3 -11.57 0.46 -6.66
N SER A 4 -11.89 1.38 -5.76
CA SER A 4 -12.15 2.78 -6.07
C SER A 4 -11.27 3.71 -5.26
N LYS A 5 -11.08 3.43 -3.97
CA LYS A 5 -10.34 4.28 -3.05
C LYS A 5 -9.07 3.59 -2.61
N ILE A 6 -7.93 4.26 -2.76
CA ILE A 6 -6.61 3.72 -2.44
C ILE A 6 -5.93 4.61 -1.42
N LEU A 7 -5.41 4.00 -0.35
CA LEU A 7 -4.55 4.67 0.61
C LEU A 7 -3.09 4.35 0.28
N ILE A 8 -2.26 5.37 0.14
CA ILE A 8 -0.82 5.21 -0.09
C ILE A 8 -0.08 5.61 1.18
N VAL A 9 0.77 4.71 1.69
CA VAL A 9 1.58 4.95 2.88
C VAL A 9 3.05 4.92 2.48
N ASP A 10 3.71 6.08 2.52
CA ASP A 10 5.10 6.24 2.12
C ASP A 10 5.63 7.54 2.74
N ASP A 11 6.83 7.53 3.31
CA ASP A 11 7.41 8.73 3.92
C ASP A 11 8.03 9.68 2.88
N SER A 12 8.18 9.25 1.65
CA SER A 12 8.69 10.08 0.56
C SER A 12 7.56 10.86 -0.11
N ARG A 13 7.58 12.18 0.04
CA ARG A 13 6.58 13.05 -0.61
C ARG A 13 6.64 12.97 -2.12
N THR A 14 7.84 12.77 -2.67
CA THR A 14 8.03 12.61 -4.12
C THR A 14 7.32 11.33 -4.60
N GLU A 15 7.49 10.23 -3.87
CA GLU A 15 6.82 8.97 -4.19
C GLU A 15 5.30 9.09 -4.06
N LEU A 16 4.83 9.74 -3.00
CA LEU A 16 3.41 9.97 -2.80
C LEU A 16 2.81 10.77 -3.96
N ALA A 17 3.49 11.81 -4.40
CA ALA A 17 3.02 12.65 -5.52
C ALA A 17 2.99 11.85 -6.82
N PHE A 18 4.01 11.04 -7.09
CA PHE A 18 4.07 10.21 -8.27
C PHE A 18 2.93 9.19 -8.30
N LEU A 19 2.75 8.47 -7.22
CA LEU A 19 1.71 7.44 -7.13
C LEU A 19 0.31 8.04 -7.15
N ARG A 20 0.12 9.18 -6.46
CA ARG A 20 -1.17 9.89 -6.49
C ARG A 20 -1.54 10.27 -7.91
N ASP A 21 -0.62 10.90 -8.65
CA ASP A 21 -0.86 11.32 -10.01
C ASP A 21 -1.20 10.14 -10.91
N LEU A 22 -0.40 9.08 -10.81
CA LEU A 22 -0.60 7.86 -11.58
C LEU A 22 -1.98 7.25 -11.33
N LEU A 23 -2.37 7.11 -10.06
CA LEU A 23 -3.61 6.44 -9.70
C LEU A 23 -4.83 7.32 -9.99
N GLN A 24 -4.74 8.63 -9.78
CA GLN A 24 -5.83 9.54 -10.12
C GLN A 24 -6.10 9.55 -11.62
N LYS A 25 -5.07 9.51 -12.43
CA LYS A 25 -5.23 9.38 -13.89
C LYS A 25 -5.86 8.04 -14.28
N GLY A 26 -5.67 7.02 -13.46
CA GLY A 26 -6.30 5.72 -13.65
C GLY A 26 -7.76 5.65 -13.19
N GLY A 27 -8.29 6.75 -12.63
CA GLY A 27 -9.67 6.83 -12.18
C GLY A 27 -9.89 6.52 -10.72
N TYR A 28 -8.83 6.38 -9.92
CA TYR A 28 -8.95 6.07 -8.49
C TYR A 28 -8.99 7.32 -7.62
N THR A 29 -9.68 7.23 -6.50
CA THR A 29 -9.61 8.24 -5.44
C THR A 29 -8.46 7.87 -4.52
N VAL A 30 -7.61 8.85 -4.18
CA VAL A 30 -6.36 8.60 -3.46
C VAL A 30 -6.30 9.39 -2.16
N CYS A 31 -5.94 8.69 -1.07
CA CYS A 31 -5.56 9.29 0.20
C CYS A 31 -4.09 8.93 0.47
N THR A 32 -3.38 9.78 1.20
CA THR A 32 -1.96 9.55 1.49
C THR A 32 -1.68 9.62 2.98
N ALA A 33 -0.66 8.89 3.43
CA ALA A 33 -0.14 8.94 4.78
C ALA A 33 1.38 8.83 4.73
N GLU A 34 2.08 9.60 5.55
CA GLU A 34 3.55 9.63 5.56
C GLU A 34 4.15 8.72 6.63
N ASN A 35 3.33 8.17 7.50
CA ASN A 35 3.76 7.28 8.58
C ASN A 35 2.59 6.42 9.03
N ALA A 36 2.86 5.49 9.95
CA ALA A 36 1.84 4.55 10.41
C ALA A 36 0.71 5.23 11.18
N ASP A 37 1.02 6.23 12.00
CA ASP A 37 -0.02 6.94 12.77
C ASP A 37 -1.01 7.62 11.85
N GLU A 38 -0.52 8.29 10.79
CA GLU A 38 -1.40 8.88 9.79
C GLU A 38 -2.20 7.81 9.04
N ALA A 39 -1.57 6.68 8.73
CA ALA A 39 -2.25 5.57 8.06
C ALA A 39 -3.42 5.06 8.89
N PHE A 40 -3.22 4.84 10.19
CA PHE A 40 -4.29 4.38 11.05
C PHE A 40 -5.39 5.42 11.23
N ARG A 41 -5.05 6.71 11.26
CA ARG A 41 -6.06 7.78 11.29
C ARG A 41 -6.91 7.79 10.02
N GLN A 42 -6.26 7.62 8.86
CA GLN A 42 -6.98 7.55 7.58
C GLN A 42 -7.90 6.34 7.53
N LEU A 43 -7.43 5.19 8.00
CA LEU A 43 -8.25 3.97 8.05
C LEU A 43 -9.48 4.15 8.92
N ALA A 44 -9.35 4.85 10.05
CA ALA A 44 -10.45 5.09 10.97
C ALA A 44 -11.49 6.08 10.40
N GLN A 45 -11.05 7.04 9.59
CA GLN A 45 -11.93 8.04 9.02
C GLN A 45 -12.67 7.54 7.79
N ASP A 46 -12.00 6.77 6.94
CA ASP A 46 -12.55 6.41 5.65
C ASP A 46 -11.87 5.13 5.14
N ARG A 47 -12.62 4.04 5.14
CA ARG A 47 -12.09 2.73 4.77
C ARG A 47 -11.68 2.70 3.30
N PRO A 48 -10.39 2.46 2.98
CA PRO A 48 -9.98 2.29 1.59
C PRO A 48 -10.31 0.90 1.07
N ASP A 49 -10.26 0.74 -0.24
CA ASP A 49 -10.44 -0.55 -0.89
C ASP A 49 -9.10 -1.27 -1.09
N LEU A 50 -8.01 -0.52 -1.01
CA LEU A 50 -6.64 -1.03 -1.22
C LEU A 50 -5.66 -0.14 -0.48
N ILE A 51 -4.60 -0.74 0.04
CA ILE A 51 -3.48 0.00 0.65
C ILE A 51 -2.20 -0.32 -0.11
N LEU A 52 -1.48 0.73 -0.53
CA LEU A 52 -0.12 0.61 -1.04
C LEU A 52 0.83 0.99 0.09
N MET A 53 1.69 0.08 0.51
CA MET A 53 2.51 0.21 1.71
C MET A 53 3.99 0.15 1.40
N ASP A 54 4.73 1.23 1.72
CA ASP A 54 6.19 1.16 1.74
C ASP A 54 6.64 0.53 3.07
N VAL A 55 7.72 -0.23 3.05
CA VAL A 55 8.22 -0.88 4.25
C VAL A 55 9.40 -0.14 4.89
N VAL A 56 10.07 0.72 4.14
CA VAL A 56 11.22 1.47 4.65
C VAL A 56 10.73 2.86 5.08
N MET A 57 10.33 2.98 6.35
CA MET A 57 9.85 4.23 6.92
C MET A 57 10.52 4.50 8.27
N PRO A 58 10.84 5.76 8.60
CA PRO A 58 11.41 6.09 9.90
C PRO A 58 10.47 5.70 11.05
N GLY A 59 11.05 5.10 12.07
CA GLY A 59 10.33 4.78 13.30
C GLY A 59 9.42 3.58 13.24
N GLN A 60 9.04 3.10 12.06
CA GLN A 60 8.20 1.92 11.92
C GLN A 60 8.49 1.16 10.64
N ASN A 61 8.39 -0.16 10.76
CA ASN A 61 8.59 -1.08 9.65
C ASN A 61 7.23 -1.36 9.00
N GLY A 62 7.12 -1.11 7.70
CA GLY A 62 5.87 -1.33 6.96
C GLY A 62 5.40 -2.78 6.94
N PHE A 63 6.31 -3.75 7.12
CA PHE A 63 5.92 -5.15 7.28
C PHE A 63 5.06 -5.33 8.55
N GLN A 64 5.47 -4.70 9.65
CA GLN A 64 4.72 -4.77 10.90
C GLN A 64 3.37 -4.05 10.79
N VAL A 65 3.35 -2.91 10.11
CA VAL A 65 2.11 -2.18 9.85
C VAL A 65 1.15 -3.02 9.02
N THR A 66 1.66 -3.67 7.98
CA THR A 66 0.87 -4.59 7.15
C THR A 66 0.27 -5.70 8.00
N ARG A 67 1.08 -6.31 8.87
CA ARG A 67 0.60 -7.37 9.76
C ARG A 67 -0.51 -6.87 10.67
N SER A 68 -0.34 -5.69 11.27
CA SER A 68 -1.35 -5.10 12.15
C SER A 68 -2.67 -4.88 11.43
N ILE A 69 -2.62 -4.42 10.19
CA ILE A 69 -3.82 -4.17 9.39
C ILE A 69 -4.49 -5.47 8.98
N THR A 70 -3.72 -6.42 8.44
CA THR A 70 -4.29 -7.66 7.89
C THR A 70 -4.84 -8.59 8.96
N ARG A 71 -4.37 -8.45 10.20
CA ARG A 71 -4.84 -9.25 11.34
C ARG A 71 -5.91 -8.57 12.18
N ASP A 72 -6.19 -7.30 11.92
CA ASP A 72 -7.22 -6.58 12.65
C ASP A 72 -8.59 -6.90 12.03
N PRO A 73 -9.54 -7.45 12.82
CA PRO A 73 -10.87 -7.76 12.29
C PRO A 73 -11.58 -6.55 11.69
N GLN A 74 -11.25 -5.35 12.14
CA GLN A 74 -11.84 -4.11 11.64
C GLN A 74 -11.41 -3.82 10.20
N TYR A 75 -10.18 -4.22 9.83
CA TYR A 75 -9.59 -3.94 8.52
C TYR A 75 -9.39 -5.20 7.69
N GLU A 76 -9.87 -6.31 8.18
CA GLU A 76 -9.82 -7.58 7.47
C GLU A 76 -10.49 -7.45 6.11
N GLY A 77 -9.87 -8.02 5.09
CA GLY A 77 -10.38 -7.95 3.74
C GLY A 77 -9.86 -6.80 2.90
N ILE A 78 -9.19 -5.80 3.50
CA ILE A 78 -8.54 -4.76 2.71
C ILE A 78 -7.21 -5.33 2.18
N PRO A 79 -7.04 -5.46 0.86
CA PRO A 79 -5.78 -5.95 0.32
C PRO A 79 -4.66 -4.91 0.51
N VAL A 80 -3.44 -5.40 0.76
CA VAL A 80 -2.25 -4.57 0.88
C VAL A 80 -1.27 -5.01 -0.20
N ILE A 81 -0.80 -4.06 -1.01
CA ILE A 81 0.31 -4.27 -1.95
C ILE A 81 1.51 -3.53 -1.38
N ILE A 82 2.61 -4.25 -1.17
CA ILE A 82 3.85 -3.62 -0.71
C ILE A 82 4.57 -3.02 -1.90
N CYS A 83 4.97 -1.74 -1.79
CA CYS A 83 5.68 -0.98 -2.82
C CYS A 83 6.97 -0.45 -2.20
N THR A 84 8.11 -1.07 -2.48
CA THR A 84 9.35 -0.76 -1.78
C THR A 84 10.59 -0.96 -2.64
N SER A 85 11.71 -0.34 -2.20
CA SER A 85 13.01 -0.55 -2.82
C SER A 85 13.70 -1.84 -2.39
N LYS A 86 13.15 -2.56 -1.42
CA LYS A 86 13.68 -3.85 -0.99
C LYS A 86 13.37 -4.92 -2.05
N THR A 87 14.40 -5.45 -2.69
CA THR A 87 14.24 -6.30 -3.87
C THR A 87 14.64 -7.77 -3.66
N GLN A 88 15.12 -8.14 -2.46
CA GLN A 88 15.54 -9.50 -2.22
C GLN A 88 14.34 -10.44 -2.09
N GLU A 89 14.51 -11.66 -2.52
CA GLU A 89 13.46 -12.68 -2.43
C GLU A 89 13.00 -12.90 -0.99
N THR A 90 13.93 -12.82 -0.03
CA THR A 90 13.59 -12.95 1.39
C THR A 90 12.66 -11.83 1.86
N ASP A 91 12.84 -10.60 1.35
CA ASP A 91 11.94 -9.49 1.66
C ASP A 91 10.55 -9.75 1.12
N ARG A 92 10.45 -10.24 -0.11
CA ARG A 92 9.17 -10.56 -0.75
C ARG A 92 8.44 -11.65 0.04
N VAL A 93 9.12 -12.73 0.37
CA VAL A 93 8.53 -13.83 1.15
C VAL A 93 8.04 -13.31 2.50
N TRP A 94 8.83 -12.48 3.16
CA TRP A 94 8.46 -11.91 4.45
C TRP A 94 7.21 -11.04 4.35
N GLY A 95 7.14 -10.19 3.31
CA GLY A 95 5.97 -9.34 3.07
C GLY A 95 4.70 -10.14 2.85
N MET A 96 4.78 -11.19 2.05
CA MET A 96 3.62 -12.05 1.79
C MET A 96 3.16 -12.77 3.06
N ARG A 97 4.10 -13.13 3.94
CA ARG A 97 3.77 -13.75 5.24
C ARG A 97 3.05 -12.79 6.18
N GLN A 98 3.27 -11.48 6.03
CA GLN A 98 2.55 -10.49 6.83
C GLN A 98 1.11 -10.26 6.32
N GLY A 99 0.74 -10.92 5.25
CA GLY A 99 -0.61 -10.87 4.71
C GLY A 99 -0.76 -10.00 3.47
N ALA A 100 0.34 -9.50 2.90
CA ALA A 100 0.29 -8.74 1.67
C ALA A 100 -0.25 -9.60 0.52
N ARG A 101 -1.01 -8.98 -0.36
CA ARG A 101 -1.54 -9.65 -1.55
C ARG A 101 -0.56 -9.66 -2.70
N ASP A 102 0.30 -8.64 -2.78
CA ASP A 102 1.29 -8.56 -3.83
C ASP A 102 2.46 -7.68 -3.38
N TYR A 103 3.52 -7.65 -4.19
CA TYR A 103 4.75 -6.98 -3.86
C TYR A 103 5.31 -6.34 -5.12
N VAL A 104 5.57 -5.03 -5.08
CA VAL A 104 6.09 -4.26 -6.20
C VAL A 104 7.38 -3.58 -5.78
N THR A 105 8.42 -3.67 -6.60
CA THR A 105 9.71 -3.05 -6.30
C THR A 105 9.86 -1.71 -7.01
N LYS A 106 10.51 -0.77 -6.32
CA LYS A 106 10.83 0.55 -6.90
C LYS A 106 12.09 0.44 -7.75
N PRO A 107 12.23 1.18 -8.85
CA PRO A 107 11.25 2.15 -9.36
C PRO A 107 10.01 1.44 -9.91
N ILE A 108 8.84 2.04 -9.63
CA ILE A 108 7.56 1.40 -9.94
C ILE A 108 7.26 1.51 -11.43
N ASP A 109 6.97 0.37 -12.05
CA ASP A 109 6.43 0.30 -13.40
C ASP A 109 4.93 0.59 -13.30
N ALA A 110 4.51 1.70 -13.90
CA ALA A 110 3.12 2.16 -13.81
C ALA A 110 2.13 1.12 -14.34
N GLN A 111 2.45 0.50 -15.47
CA GLN A 111 1.55 -0.48 -16.08
C GLN A 111 1.45 -1.76 -15.23
N ASP A 112 2.58 -2.20 -14.67
CA ASP A 112 2.61 -3.36 -13.80
C ASP A 112 1.76 -3.14 -12.55
N LEU A 113 1.91 -1.98 -11.90
CA LEU A 113 1.13 -1.66 -10.72
C LEU A 113 -0.37 -1.59 -11.04
N LEU A 114 -0.74 -0.89 -12.11
CA LEU A 114 -2.14 -0.78 -12.50
C LEU A 114 -2.75 -2.14 -12.84
N ALA A 115 -1.98 -3.03 -13.48
CA ALA A 115 -2.45 -4.38 -13.79
C ALA A 115 -2.71 -5.18 -12.51
N LYS A 116 -1.83 -5.08 -11.51
CA LYS A 116 -2.00 -5.74 -10.23
C LYS A 116 -3.23 -5.23 -9.49
N ILE A 117 -3.47 -3.93 -9.53
CA ILE A 117 -4.65 -3.33 -8.89
C ILE A 117 -5.92 -3.84 -9.57
N ARG A 118 -5.95 -3.84 -10.90
CA ARG A 118 -7.11 -4.33 -11.65
C ARG A 118 -7.40 -5.81 -11.38
N ALA A 119 -6.37 -6.60 -11.15
CA ALA A 119 -6.51 -8.02 -10.83
C ALA A 119 -7.19 -8.25 -9.47
N LEU A 120 -7.14 -7.28 -8.58
CA LEU A 120 -7.78 -7.37 -7.27
C LEU A 120 -9.26 -6.94 -7.31
N GLY A 121 -9.66 -6.29 -8.33
CA GLY A 121 -11.00 -5.78 -8.48
C GLY A 121 -11.08 -4.66 -9.46
#